data_af0df4751f0809c2dc94604ca2321812
#
_entry.id   af0df4751f0809c2dc94604ca2321812
#
_cell.length_a   1.000
_cell.length_b   1.000
_cell.length_c   1.000
_cell.angle_alpha   90.00
_cell.angle_beta   90.00
_cell.angle_gamma   90.00
#
_symmetry.space_group_name_H-M   'P 1'
#
loop_
_entity.id
_entity.type
_entity.pdbx_description
1 polymer ?
#
loop_
_entity_poly.entity_id
_entity_poly.type
_entity_poly.pdbx_seq_one_letter_code
_entity_poly.pdbx_strand_id
1 'polypeptide(L)'
;MLHEERTANILINKAGGNAGPDAKGYRVALPSAWMKALGISEGSRTVTLQFDGESITIRRPAVSDYDAFLANARSSAHAILILYYYDGNKLCTKICADQTTHQLAIENEASSPLSTAFGVNRKPTWDDFQTFLKDRCVPQERDGLKYYLSDLGLDCYDPLTIIRKTEGRMAEDSCWIKIVEG
;
A
#
# COMPACT_ATOMS: atom_id res chain seq x y z
N MET A 1 8.12 -16.55 28.03
CA MET A 1 8.29 -15.11 27.71
C MET A 1 9.44 -14.61 28.57
N LEU A 2 10.52 -14.10 27.97
CA LEU A 2 11.59 -13.42 28.70
C LEU A 2 11.03 -12.06 29.15
N HIS A 3 10.86 -11.90 30.48
CA HIS A 3 10.54 -10.60 31.07
C HIS A 3 11.83 -10.06 31.65
N GLU A 4 12.32 -8.94 31.14
CA GLU A 4 13.53 -8.27 31.62
C GLU A 4 13.21 -6.80 31.88
N GLU A 5 13.61 -6.29 33.04
CA GLU A 5 13.44 -4.91 33.46
C GLU A 5 14.80 -4.26 33.69
N ARG A 6 14.97 -3.03 33.20
CA ARG A 6 16.18 -2.23 33.37
C ARG A 6 15.85 -0.77 33.63
N THR A 7 16.58 -0.14 34.51
CA THR A 7 16.56 1.31 34.69
C THR A 7 17.53 1.95 33.69
N ALA A 8 17.10 3.01 33.02
CA ALA A 8 17.90 3.77 32.07
C ALA A 8 17.74 5.27 32.29
N ASN A 9 18.78 6.04 31.99
CA ASN A 9 18.73 7.50 32.03
C ASN A 9 18.26 8.06 30.67
N ILE A 10 17.42 9.08 30.72
CA ILE A 10 17.04 9.84 29.56
C ILE A 10 18.09 10.92 29.28
N LEU A 11 18.68 10.90 28.11
CA LEU A 11 19.57 11.94 27.65
C LEU A 11 18.75 13.12 27.11
N ILE A 12 19.06 14.31 27.59
CA ILE A 12 18.38 15.55 27.20
C ILE A 12 19.37 16.39 26.37
N ASN A 13 19.03 16.68 25.14
CA ASN A 13 19.84 17.49 24.24
C ASN A 13 19.02 18.68 23.74
N LYS A 14 19.68 19.76 23.28
CA LYS A 14 18.99 20.79 22.49
C LYS A 14 18.42 20.15 21.22
N ALA A 15 17.18 20.48 20.90
CA ALA A 15 16.63 20.09 19.60
C ALA A 15 17.34 20.87 18.50
N GLY A 16 17.76 20.17 17.44
CA GLY A 16 18.39 20.80 16.27
C GLY A 16 17.36 21.16 15.21
N GLY A 17 17.80 21.89 14.16
CA GLY A 17 16.97 22.30 13.04
C GLY A 17 16.07 23.51 13.36
N ASN A 18 14.87 23.60 12.77
CA ASN A 18 13.92 24.70 12.91
C ASN A 18 13.14 24.71 14.24
N ALA A 19 13.61 23.99 15.25
CA ALA A 19 12.98 23.96 16.55
C ALA A 19 13.26 25.28 17.31
N GLY A 20 12.27 25.76 18.09
CA GLY A 20 12.42 26.97 18.88
C GLY A 20 13.61 26.93 19.86
N PRO A 21 14.08 28.09 20.37
CA PRO A 21 15.35 28.21 21.12
C PRO A 21 15.40 27.36 22.39
N ASP A 22 14.27 26.99 22.97
CA ASP A 22 14.16 26.17 24.20
C ASP A 22 13.73 24.73 23.95
N ALA A 23 13.61 24.31 22.68
CA ALA A 23 13.19 22.97 22.34
C ALA A 23 14.25 21.93 22.74
N LYS A 24 13.81 20.88 23.43
CA LYS A 24 14.67 19.76 23.92
C LYS A 24 14.31 18.47 23.20
N GLY A 25 15.32 17.71 22.86
CA GLY A 25 15.18 16.34 22.39
C GLY A 25 15.50 15.35 23.53
N TYR A 26 14.70 14.32 23.65
CA TYR A 26 14.85 13.27 24.66
C TYR A 26 15.23 11.95 23.99
N ARG A 27 16.23 11.26 24.53
CA ARG A 27 16.71 9.99 24.00
C ARG A 27 16.93 8.99 25.14
N VAL A 28 16.60 7.74 24.90
CA VAL A 28 16.92 6.62 25.77
C VAL A 28 17.72 5.58 24.99
N ALA A 29 18.80 5.06 25.58
CA ALA A 29 19.55 3.97 25.00
C ALA A 29 18.86 2.64 25.34
N LEU A 30 18.47 1.90 24.31
CA LEU A 30 17.84 0.59 24.48
C LEU A 30 18.89 -0.53 24.31
N PRO A 31 18.81 -1.62 25.11
CA PRO A 31 19.73 -2.75 24.97
C PRO A 31 19.66 -3.35 23.57
N SER A 32 20.83 -3.61 22.98
CA SER A 32 20.92 -4.18 21.62
C SER A 32 20.24 -5.55 21.52
N ALA A 33 20.26 -6.34 22.60
CA ALA A 33 19.54 -7.62 22.66
C ALA A 33 18.02 -7.44 22.50
N TRP A 34 17.42 -6.39 23.07
CA TRP A 34 16.00 -6.08 22.92
C TRP A 34 15.69 -5.63 21.50
N MET A 35 16.58 -4.80 20.91
CA MET A 35 16.41 -4.34 19.52
C MET A 35 16.49 -5.52 18.55
N LYS A 36 17.43 -6.45 18.77
CA LYS A 36 17.53 -7.69 18.00
C LYS A 36 16.28 -8.55 18.14
N ALA A 37 15.75 -8.71 19.35
CA ALA A 37 14.51 -9.46 19.60
C ALA A 37 13.29 -8.81 18.94
N LEU A 38 13.24 -7.47 18.86
CA LEU A 38 12.26 -6.71 18.11
C LEU A 38 12.53 -6.71 16.58
N GLY A 39 13.60 -7.38 16.11
CA GLY A 39 13.98 -7.44 14.69
C GLY A 39 14.36 -6.10 14.09
N ILE A 40 14.85 -5.19 14.92
CA ILE A 40 15.39 -3.90 14.48
C ILE A 40 16.84 -4.11 14.06
N SER A 41 17.17 -3.63 12.86
CA SER A 41 18.49 -3.76 12.25
C SER A 41 18.83 -2.49 11.47
N GLU A 42 20.02 -2.43 10.87
CA GLU A 42 20.40 -1.30 10.01
C GLU A 42 19.46 -1.12 8.82
N GLY A 43 18.92 -2.21 8.28
CA GLY A 43 17.95 -2.19 7.17
C GLY A 43 16.49 -2.02 7.60
N SER A 44 16.16 -2.18 8.88
CA SER A 44 14.79 -2.07 9.41
C SER A 44 14.80 -1.28 10.72
N ARG A 45 14.68 0.04 10.63
CA ARG A 45 14.84 0.98 11.76
C ARG A 45 13.54 1.57 12.26
N THR A 46 12.42 1.29 11.58
CA THR A 46 11.13 1.88 11.92
C THR A 46 10.46 1.11 13.06
N VAL A 47 9.90 1.84 14.00
CA VAL A 47 9.10 1.32 15.12
C VAL A 47 7.84 2.13 15.28
N THR A 48 6.79 1.52 15.81
CA THR A 48 5.60 2.22 16.29
C THR A 48 5.78 2.58 17.75
N LEU A 49 5.63 3.85 18.09
CA LEU A 49 5.58 4.36 19.45
C LEU A 49 4.13 4.60 19.83
N GLN A 50 3.71 4.06 20.95
CA GLN A 50 2.39 4.30 21.54
C GLN A 50 2.56 4.87 22.94
N PHE A 51 1.87 6.00 23.21
CA PHE A 51 1.82 6.61 24.54
C PHE A 51 0.37 6.59 25.05
N ASP A 52 0.16 6.11 26.26
CA ASP A 52 -1.16 5.94 26.88
C ASP A 52 -1.41 6.93 28.05
N GLY A 53 -0.49 7.86 28.29
CA GLY A 53 -0.51 8.83 29.39
C GLY A 53 0.47 8.48 30.51
N GLU A 54 0.88 7.22 30.64
CA GLU A 54 1.77 6.74 31.72
C GLU A 54 3.02 6.05 31.16
N SER A 55 2.89 5.33 30.06
CA SER A 55 3.96 4.51 29.48
C SER A 55 4.17 4.77 28.00
N ILE A 56 5.40 4.52 27.53
CA ILE A 56 5.73 4.49 26.12
C ILE A 56 6.02 3.03 25.72
N THR A 57 5.20 2.49 24.85
CA THR A 57 5.38 1.16 24.28
C THR A 57 6.04 1.27 22.92
N ILE A 58 7.10 0.47 22.69
CA ILE A 58 7.79 0.35 21.41
C ILE A 58 7.43 -1.01 20.79
N ARG A 59 6.91 -1.01 19.58
CA ARG A 59 6.53 -2.23 18.86
C ARG A 59 7.13 -2.21 17.46
N ARG A 60 7.26 -3.38 16.84
CA ARG A 60 7.39 -3.43 15.38
C ARG A 60 6.17 -2.76 14.76
N PRO A 61 6.33 -2.05 13.63
CA PRO A 61 5.17 -1.68 12.84
C PRO A 61 4.36 -2.95 12.56
N ALA A 62 3.05 -2.86 12.65
CA ALA A 62 2.22 -3.93 12.13
C ALA A 62 2.50 -4.03 10.63
N VAL A 63 2.95 -5.19 10.17
CA VAL A 63 3.03 -5.47 8.74
C VAL A 63 1.58 -5.50 8.26
N SER A 64 1.23 -4.66 7.29
CA SER A 64 -0.12 -4.70 6.72
C SER A 64 -0.35 -6.06 6.05
N ASP A 65 -1.59 -6.52 5.99
CA ASP A 65 -1.95 -7.74 5.26
C ASP A 65 -1.49 -7.63 3.79
N TYR A 66 -1.51 -6.44 3.22
CA TYR A 66 -1.00 -6.13 1.89
C TYR A 66 0.50 -6.39 1.77
N ASP A 67 1.31 -5.84 2.70
CA ASP A 67 2.77 -6.01 2.67
C ASP A 67 3.17 -7.46 2.93
N ALA A 68 2.47 -8.15 3.85
CA ALA A 68 2.69 -9.57 4.12
C ALA A 68 2.38 -10.43 2.89
N PHE A 69 1.28 -10.15 2.20
CA PHE A 69 0.88 -10.82 0.97
C PHE A 69 1.91 -10.60 -0.15
N LEU A 70 2.30 -9.36 -0.38
CA LEU A 70 3.31 -8.99 -1.39
C LEU A 70 4.65 -9.67 -1.14
N ALA A 71 5.12 -9.68 0.11
CA ALA A 71 6.37 -10.34 0.49
C ALA A 71 6.30 -11.86 0.26
N ASN A 72 5.18 -12.50 0.60
CA ASN A 72 4.97 -13.93 0.39
C ASN A 72 4.94 -14.28 -1.11
N ALA A 73 4.19 -13.55 -1.91
CA ALA A 73 4.10 -13.77 -3.36
C ALA A 73 5.48 -13.61 -4.04
N ARG A 74 6.26 -12.60 -3.65
CA ARG A 74 7.64 -12.40 -4.13
C ARG A 74 8.57 -13.54 -3.73
N SER A 75 8.50 -14.01 -2.48
CA SER A 75 9.34 -15.12 -2.01
C SER A 75 9.01 -16.44 -2.72
N SER A 76 7.78 -16.58 -3.19
CA SER A 76 7.29 -17.74 -3.98
C SER A 76 7.52 -17.59 -5.48
N ALA A 77 8.14 -16.49 -5.93
CA ALA A 77 8.38 -16.16 -7.33
C ALA A 77 7.09 -16.17 -8.19
N HIS A 78 5.96 -15.75 -7.60
CA HIS A 78 4.70 -15.64 -8.32
C HIS A 78 4.71 -14.44 -9.28
N ALA A 79 3.91 -14.51 -10.33
CA ALA A 79 3.65 -13.38 -11.22
C ALA A 79 2.75 -12.37 -10.50
N ILE A 80 3.28 -11.19 -10.20
CA ILE A 80 2.60 -10.17 -9.40
C ILE A 80 2.32 -8.95 -10.27
N LEU A 81 1.12 -8.42 -10.13
CA LEU A 81 0.69 -7.15 -10.70
C LEU A 81 0.34 -6.19 -9.56
N ILE A 82 0.99 -5.04 -9.53
CA ILE A 82 0.72 -3.99 -8.54
C ILE A 82 0.00 -2.84 -9.23
N LEU A 83 -1.16 -2.45 -8.70
CA LEU A 83 -1.93 -1.32 -9.19
C LEU A 83 -2.08 -0.28 -8.07
N TYR A 84 -1.93 0.96 -8.44
CA TYR A 84 -2.23 2.12 -7.59
C TYR A 84 -3.42 2.85 -8.20
N TYR A 85 -4.54 2.87 -7.47
CA TYR A 85 -5.77 3.56 -7.88
C TYR A 85 -5.80 4.94 -7.25
N TYR A 86 -5.95 5.95 -8.10
CA TYR A 86 -5.93 7.36 -7.73
C TYR A 86 -7.27 8.04 -8.02
N ASP A 87 -7.58 9.09 -7.25
CA ASP A 87 -8.57 10.12 -7.57
C ASP A 87 -7.81 11.45 -7.69
N GLY A 88 -7.71 11.98 -8.90
CA GLY A 88 -6.81 13.09 -9.21
C GLY A 88 -5.36 12.76 -8.83
N ASN A 89 -4.81 13.48 -7.86
CA ASN A 89 -3.46 13.26 -7.35
C ASN A 89 -3.41 12.46 -6.03
N LYS A 90 -4.57 12.02 -5.52
CA LYS A 90 -4.67 11.32 -4.24
C LYS A 90 -4.66 9.82 -4.47
N LEU A 91 -3.70 9.12 -3.88
CA LEU A 91 -3.71 7.65 -3.83
C LEU A 91 -4.88 7.19 -2.96
N CYS A 92 -5.72 6.31 -3.49
CA CYS A 92 -6.93 5.84 -2.83
C CYS A 92 -6.85 4.37 -2.43
N THR A 93 -6.30 3.52 -3.29
CA THR A 93 -6.14 2.08 -3.01
C THR A 93 -4.88 1.54 -3.67
N LYS A 94 -4.11 0.75 -2.91
CA LYS A 94 -3.06 -0.13 -3.44
C LYS A 94 -3.65 -1.52 -3.62
N ILE A 95 -3.39 -2.14 -4.76
CA ILE A 95 -3.87 -3.48 -5.11
C ILE A 95 -2.64 -4.33 -5.47
N CYS A 96 -2.48 -5.47 -4.82
CA CYS A 96 -1.53 -6.50 -5.21
C CYS A 96 -2.31 -7.70 -5.73
N ALA A 97 -2.18 -8.00 -7.01
CA ALA A 97 -2.84 -9.11 -7.67
C ALA A 97 -1.81 -10.20 -7.99
N ASP A 98 -1.95 -11.35 -7.36
CA ASP A 98 -1.16 -12.54 -7.65
C ASP A 98 -1.82 -13.29 -8.81
N GLN A 99 -1.23 -13.17 -9.99
CA GLN A 99 -1.72 -13.79 -11.21
C GLN A 99 -1.52 -15.31 -11.23
N THR A 100 -0.64 -15.84 -10.36
CA THR A 100 -0.37 -17.30 -10.27
C THR A 100 -1.46 -17.99 -9.46
N THR A 101 -1.88 -17.40 -8.35
CA THR A 101 -2.85 -18.00 -7.43
C THR A 101 -4.25 -17.43 -7.56
N HIS A 102 -4.44 -16.35 -8.35
CA HIS A 102 -5.68 -15.59 -8.47
C HIS A 102 -6.18 -15.05 -7.13
N GLN A 103 -5.25 -14.57 -6.31
CA GLN A 103 -5.54 -13.96 -5.02
C GLN A 103 -5.18 -12.47 -5.02
N LEU A 104 -5.80 -11.74 -4.12
CA LEU A 104 -5.63 -10.29 -3.99
C LEU A 104 -5.34 -9.88 -2.56
N ALA A 105 -4.53 -8.84 -2.43
CA ALA A 105 -4.47 -8.04 -1.22
C ALA A 105 -4.65 -6.56 -1.60
N ILE A 106 -5.37 -5.82 -0.76
CA ILE A 106 -5.57 -4.39 -0.95
C ILE A 106 -5.21 -3.61 0.31
N GLU A 107 -4.79 -2.38 0.13
CA GLU A 107 -4.62 -1.41 1.19
C GLU A 107 -5.29 -0.10 0.77
N ASN A 108 -6.33 0.29 1.51
CA ASN A 108 -7.06 1.53 1.26
C ASN A 108 -6.41 2.69 2.01
N GLU A 109 -5.94 3.70 1.28
CA GLU A 109 -5.40 4.95 1.80
C GLU A 109 -6.52 6.00 1.99
N ALA A 110 -7.59 5.90 1.19
CA ALA A 110 -8.75 6.74 1.33
C ALA A 110 -9.67 6.25 2.46
N SER A 111 -10.15 7.19 3.30
CA SER A 111 -11.08 6.87 4.39
C SER A 111 -12.51 6.64 3.91
N SER A 112 -12.91 7.30 2.81
CA SER A 112 -14.24 7.15 2.23
C SER A 112 -14.31 5.92 1.32
N PRO A 113 -15.25 5.00 1.54
CA PRO A 113 -15.45 3.87 0.64
C PRO A 113 -15.74 4.28 -0.81
N LEU A 114 -16.37 5.43 -1.04
CA LEU A 114 -16.70 5.94 -2.38
C LEU A 114 -15.45 6.28 -3.22
N SER A 115 -14.32 6.54 -2.56
CA SER A 115 -13.05 6.84 -3.23
C SER A 115 -12.15 5.62 -3.37
N THR A 116 -12.55 4.43 -2.88
CA THR A 116 -11.72 3.23 -2.96
C THR A 116 -12.09 2.36 -4.15
N ALA A 117 -11.13 1.58 -4.65
CA ALA A 117 -11.32 0.73 -5.83
C ALA A 117 -12.47 -0.30 -5.70
N PHE A 118 -12.74 -0.78 -4.48
CA PHE A 118 -13.73 -1.81 -4.21
C PHE A 118 -14.82 -1.36 -3.22
N GLY A 119 -14.98 -0.07 -3.02
CA GLY A 119 -16.00 0.47 -2.13
C GLY A 119 -15.85 -0.06 -0.69
N VAL A 120 -16.92 -0.64 -0.17
CA VAL A 120 -16.95 -1.23 1.19
C VAL A 120 -16.32 -2.62 1.26
N ASN A 121 -16.06 -3.27 0.12
CA ASN A 121 -15.45 -4.60 0.08
C ASN A 121 -13.95 -4.52 0.42
N ARG A 122 -13.58 -5.03 1.59
CA ARG A 122 -12.19 -5.02 2.07
C ARG A 122 -11.42 -6.31 1.76
N LYS A 123 -12.10 -7.30 1.21
CA LYS A 123 -11.51 -8.59 0.80
C LYS A 123 -12.04 -8.97 -0.58
N PRO A 124 -11.66 -8.19 -1.63
CA PRO A 124 -12.14 -8.48 -2.97
C PRO A 124 -11.62 -9.84 -3.45
N THR A 125 -12.46 -10.51 -4.21
CA THR A 125 -12.13 -11.75 -4.91
C THR A 125 -11.46 -11.44 -6.25
N TRP A 126 -10.95 -12.48 -6.93
CA TRP A 126 -10.42 -12.34 -8.29
C TRP A 126 -11.49 -11.86 -9.28
N ASP A 127 -12.73 -12.29 -9.11
CA ASP A 127 -13.85 -11.85 -9.95
C ASP A 127 -14.20 -10.38 -9.72
N ASP A 128 -14.13 -9.90 -8.46
CA ASP A 128 -14.29 -8.48 -8.15
C ASP A 128 -13.18 -7.64 -8.84
N PHE A 129 -11.96 -8.16 -8.86
CA PHE A 129 -10.84 -7.51 -9.53
C PHE A 129 -11.04 -7.45 -11.05
N GLN A 130 -11.48 -8.55 -11.66
CA GLN A 130 -11.79 -8.57 -13.11
C GLN A 130 -12.93 -7.59 -13.44
N THR A 131 -13.94 -7.51 -12.60
CA THR A 131 -15.03 -6.55 -12.73
C THR A 131 -14.52 -5.12 -12.61
N PHE A 132 -13.73 -4.82 -11.59
CA PHE A 132 -13.08 -3.50 -11.43
C PHE A 132 -12.28 -3.09 -12.66
N LEU A 133 -11.48 -4.00 -13.25
CA LEU A 133 -10.73 -3.70 -14.47
C LEU A 133 -11.65 -3.38 -15.66
N LYS A 134 -12.75 -4.13 -15.81
CA LYS A 134 -13.76 -3.88 -16.87
C LYS A 134 -14.46 -2.55 -16.68
N ASP A 135 -14.81 -2.20 -15.44
CA ASP A 135 -15.47 -0.92 -15.12
C ASP A 135 -14.57 0.29 -15.40
N ARG A 136 -13.26 0.08 -15.51
CA ARG A 136 -12.28 1.11 -15.91
C ARG A 136 -11.93 1.09 -17.39
N CYS A 137 -12.76 0.44 -18.21
CA CYS A 137 -12.64 0.37 -19.66
C CYS A 137 -13.95 0.76 -20.32
N VAL A 138 -13.88 1.14 -21.60
CA VAL A 138 -15.10 1.26 -22.41
C VAL A 138 -15.84 -0.09 -22.45
N PRO A 139 -17.18 -0.10 -22.42
CA PRO A 139 -17.95 -1.36 -22.50
C PRO A 139 -17.60 -2.15 -23.76
N GLN A 140 -17.52 -3.47 -23.59
CA GLN A 140 -17.19 -4.38 -24.71
C GLN A 140 -18.27 -4.36 -25.82
N GLU A 141 -19.51 -4.05 -25.46
CA GLU A 141 -20.66 -3.96 -26.35
C GLU A 141 -20.81 -2.60 -27.05
N ARG A 142 -19.86 -1.68 -26.81
CA ARG A 142 -19.90 -0.33 -27.40
C ARG A 142 -19.82 -0.37 -28.94
N ASP A 143 -20.68 0.38 -29.57
CA ASP A 143 -20.58 0.62 -31.00
C ASP A 143 -19.22 1.27 -31.35
N GLY A 144 -18.58 0.76 -32.39
CA GLY A 144 -17.29 1.26 -32.83
C GLY A 144 -16.09 0.76 -32.01
N LEU A 145 -16.26 -0.22 -31.12
CA LEU A 145 -15.18 -0.79 -30.31
C LEU A 145 -13.95 -1.17 -31.14
N LYS A 146 -14.14 -1.75 -32.32
CA LYS A 146 -13.03 -2.15 -33.20
C LYS A 146 -12.14 -0.96 -33.60
N TYR A 147 -12.74 0.21 -33.87
CA TYR A 147 -11.99 1.43 -34.21
C TYR A 147 -11.23 1.93 -32.98
N TYR A 148 -11.87 1.93 -31.80
CA TYR A 148 -11.23 2.30 -30.55
C TYR A 148 -10.02 1.42 -30.23
N LEU A 149 -10.14 0.09 -30.36
CA LEU A 149 -9.02 -0.83 -30.16
C LEU A 149 -7.90 -0.59 -31.17
N SER A 150 -8.25 -0.37 -32.45
CA SER A 150 -7.29 -0.03 -33.51
C SER A 150 -6.50 1.24 -33.17
N ASP A 151 -7.17 2.30 -32.69
CA ASP A 151 -6.53 3.56 -32.27
C ASP A 151 -5.56 3.38 -31.11
N LEU A 152 -5.83 2.42 -30.23
CA LEU A 152 -4.92 2.02 -29.14
C LEU A 152 -3.80 1.06 -29.59
N GLY A 153 -3.85 0.57 -30.84
CA GLY A 153 -2.94 -0.44 -31.37
C GLY A 153 -3.16 -1.82 -30.73
N LEU A 154 -4.43 -2.19 -30.49
CA LEU A 154 -4.83 -3.45 -29.87
C LEU A 154 -5.67 -4.28 -30.85
N ASP A 155 -5.39 -5.59 -30.90
CA ASP A 155 -6.10 -6.54 -31.76
C ASP A 155 -7.34 -7.16 -31.09
N CYS A 156 -7.40 -7.16 -29.76
CA CYS A 156 -8.49 -7.74 -28.98
C CYS A 156 -8.81 -6.92 -27.74
N TYR A 157 -10.03 -7.12 -27.22
CA TYR A 157 -10.47 -6.51 -25.98
C TYR A 157 -9.88 -7.27 -24.78
N ASP A 158 -8.91 -6.66 -24.13
CA ASP A 158 -8.36 -7.09 -22.85
C ASP A 158 -8.28 -5.89 -21.90
N PRO A 159 -9.06 -5.89 -20.79
CA PRO A 159 -9.13 -4.76 -19.88
C PRO A 159 -7.77 -4.33 -19.34
N LEU A 160 -6.90 -5.27 -18.99
CA LEU A 160 -5.59 -4.93 -18.44
C LEU A 160 -4.71 -4.22 -19.47
N THR A 161 -4.72 -4.69 -20.70
CA THR A 161 -3.96 -4.08 -21.79
C THR A 161 -4.53 -2.71 -22.18
N ILE A 162 -5.86 -2.54 -22.16
CA ILE A 162 -6.52 -1.26 -22.37
C ILE A 162 -6.09 -0.27 -21.27
N ILE A 163 -6.15 -0.69 -19.98
CA ILE A 163 -5.74 0.16 -18.86
C ILE A 163 -4.26 0.55 -18.95
N ARG A 164 -3.39 -0.33 -19.43
CA ARG A 164 -1.96 0.01 -19.67
C ARG A 164 -1.80 1.16 -20.66
N LYS A 165 -2.72 1.32 -21.61
CA LYS A 165 -2.70 2.38 -22.63
C LYS A 165 -3.42 3.66 -22.19
N THR A 166 -4.50 3.52 -21.42
CA THR A 166 -5.42 4.61 -21.06
C THR A 166 -5.29 5.05 -19.60
N GLU A 167 -4.50 4.35 -18.80
CA GLU A 167 -4.47 4.46 -17.33
C GLU A 167 -5.86 4.22 -16.68
N GLY A 168 -6.78 3.57 -17.39
CA GLY A 168 -8.15 3.38 -16.95
C GLY A 168 -8.91 4.68 -16.70
N ARG A 169 -8.54 5.78 -17.39
CA ARG A 169 -9.22 7.08 -17.27
C ARG A 169 -10.55 7.04 -17.98
N MET A 170 -11.58 7.53 -17.31
CA MET A 170 -12.93 7.66 -17.82
C MET A 170 -13.32 9.14 -17.89
N ALA A 171 -14.30 9.47 -18.74
CA ALA A 171 -14.76 10.85 -18.88
C ALA A 171 -15.62 11.33 -17.69
N GLU A 172 -16.16 10.38 -16.93
CA GLU A 172 -17.14 10.60 -15.88
C GLU A 172 -16.49 10.95 -14.52
N ASP A 173 -15.18 10.69 -14.34
CA ASP A 173 -14.49 10.89 -13.07
C ASP A 173 -13.03 11.33 -13.25
N SER A 174 -12.35 11.63 -12.12
CA SER A 174 -10.93 11.96 -12.07
C SER A 174 -10.03 10.77 -11.73
N CYS A 175 -10.60 9.56 -11.72
CA CYS A 175 -9.88 8.38 -11.29
C CYS A 175 -8.99 7.79 -12.39
N TRP A 176 -7.87 7.20 -11.97
CA TRP A 176 -6.94 6.54 -12.86
C TRP A 176 -6.10 5.48 -12.14
N ILE A 177 -5.44 4.64 -12.93
CA ILE A 177 -4.69 3.49 -12.43
C ILE A 177 -3.24 3.56 -12.94
N LYS A 178 -2.29 3.50 -12.00
CA LYS A 178 -0.88 3.27 -12.32
C LYS A 178 -0.57 1.80 -12.11
N ILE A 179 -0.11 1.13 -13.17
CA ILE A 179 0.33 -0.26 -13.12
C ILE A 179 1.86 -0.30 -12.95
N VAL A 180 2.33 -1.15 -12.03
CA VAL A 180 3.75 -1.45 -11.83
C VAL A 180 3.90 -2.96 -11.85
N GLU A 181 4.77 -3.46 -12.71
CA GLU A 181 5.13 -4.88 -12.74
C GLU A 181 6.06 -5.17 -11.55
N GLY A 182 5.77 -6.23 -10.80
CA GLY A 182 6.48 -6.60 -9.58
C GLY A 182 7.68 -7.50 -9.82
#